data_9dfa14b626f5dfbd2846f9948835199a
#
_entry.id   9dfa14b626f5dfbd2846f9948835199a
#
_cell.length_a   1.000
_cell.length_b   1.000
_cell.length_c   1.000
_cell.angle_alpha   90.00
_cell.angle_beta   90.00
_cell.angle_gamma   90.00
#
_symmetry.space_group_name_H-M   'P 1'
#
loop_
_entity.id
_entity.type
_entity.pdbx_description
1 polymer ?
#
loop_
_entity_poly.entity_id
_entity_poly.type
_entity_poly.pdbx_seq_one_letter_code
_entity_poly.pdbx_strand_id
1 'polypeptide(L)'
;MYRIVRIAIAALASVGMLASVAACGSGRSSSEKNGTIEVVASVNQWGTVAKTLGGGNVNVTSIINSTNVDAHDYEPTTSDIAKLQKAQVIIVNGAGYDAWAVKAAQSANATIVNAAAVGGVNDGENPHVWFSADVRKAVAQAITEAYEQADAAKKSDFDKLHDQWKSEENNVESKIAEVKQKSDGLAYAATESVASYLAEDMGLTDATPSGYARATANESEPTPTDIRQFADALKSGEIKLLIVNTQEESELTGKITNAAKSANVPMVN
;
A
#
# COMPACT_ATOMS: atom_id res chain seq x y z
N MET A 1 -22.31 11.53 90.72
CA MET A 1 -22.66 10.27 89.95
C MET A 1 -23.09 10.64 88.49
N TYR A 2 -22.38 11.57 87.83
CA TYR A 2 -22.75 11.99 86.43
C TYR A 2 -21.53 12.14 85.49
N ARG A 3 -20.42 11.51 85.78
CA ARG A 3 -19.20 11.66 84.93
C ARG A 3 -18.69 10.37 84.25
N ILE A 4 -19.39 9.23 84.47
CA ILE A 4 -18.92 7.90 83.92
C ILE A 4 -19.74 7.43 82.70
N VAL A 5 -20.93 8.04 82.47
CA VAL A 5 -21.82 7.60 81.37
C VAL A 5 -21.48 8.25 80.00
N ARG A 6 -20.61 9.27 79.95
CA ARG A 6 -20.28 9.96 78.69
C ARG A 6 -19.06 9.44 77.91
N ILE A 7 -18.34 8.46 78.43
CA ILE A 7 -17.14 7.91 77.77
C ILE A 7 -17.43 6.55 77.04
N ALA A 8 -18.57 5.91 77.30
CA ALA A 8 -18.89 4.63 76.66
C ALA A 8 -19.60 4.71 75.30
N ILE A 9 -20.02 5.90 74.87
CA ILE A 9 -20.72 6.07 73.58
C ILE A 9 -19.80 6.54 72.45
N ALA A 10 -18.58 7.00 72.77
CA ALA A 10 -17.62 7.48 71.74
C ALA A 10 -16.70 6.37 71.16
N ALA A 11 -16.74 5.16 71.73
CA ALA A 11 -15.86 4.06 71.27
C ALA A 11 -16.52 3.09 70.29
N LEU A 12 -17.81 3.17 70.03
CA LEU A 12 -18.53 2.27 69.05
C LEU A 12 -18.75 2.92 67.68
N ALA A 13 -18.45 4.21 67.48
CA ALA A 13 -18.63 4.90 66.21
C ALA A 13 -17.41 4.89 65.30
N SER A 14 -16.26 4.37 65.76
CA SER A 14 -14.96 4.40 65.04
C SER A 14 -14.54 3.07 64.42
N VAL A 15 -15.32 2.00 64.57
CA VAL A 15 -15.01 0.67 63.94
C VAL A 15 -15.81 0.42 62.64
N GLY A 16 -16.83 1.25 62.33
CA GLY A 16 -17.71 1.13 61.19
C GLY A 16 -17.18 1.80 59.88
N MET A 17 -16.05 2.51 59.91
CA MET A 17 -15.57 3.33 58.75
C MET A 17 -14.28 2.83 58.09
N LEU A 18 -13.76 1.66 58.45
CA LEU A 18 -12.53 1.06 57.86
C LEU A 18 -12.77 -0.13 56.96
N ALA A 19 -14.03 -0.51 56.62
CA ALA A 19 -14.36 -1.62 55.80
C ALA A 19 -14.86 -1.27 54.38
N SER A 20 -14.80 0.01 53.95
CA SER A 20 -15.31 0.46 52.64
C SER A 20 -14.26 1.01 51.67
N VAL A 21 -12.94 0.78 51.89
CA VAL A 21 -11.86 1.23 51.00
C VAL A 21 -11.15 0.06 50.27
N ALA A 22 -11.66 -1.19 50.39
CA ALA A 22 -11.05 -2.37 49.76
C ALA A 22 -11.81 -2.87 48.51
N ALA A 23 -12.62 -2.05 47.85
CA ALA A 23 -13.36 -2.42 46.63
C ALA A 23 -13.09 -1.48 45.44
N CYS A 24 -11.92 -0.86 45.39
CA CYS A 24 -11.38 -0.20 44.19
C CYS A 24 -10.04 -0.85 43.84
N GLY A 25 -10.04 -2.17 43.66
CA GLY A 25 -8.93 -2.96 43.20
C GLY A 25 -9.23 -3.50 41.82
N SER A 26 -8.60 -2.90 40.81
CA SER A 26 -8.31 -3.50 39.48
C SER A 26 -9.51 -4.08 38.70
N GLY A 27 -10.54 -3.28 38.46
CA GLY A 27 -11.19 -3.33 37.16
C GLY A 27 -10.20 -2.69 36.16
N ARG A 28 -9.33 -3.45 35.52
CA ARG A 28 -8.86 -3.08 34.20
C ARG A 28 -10.14 -3.00 33.35
N SER A 29 -10.72 -1.84 33.27
CA SER A 29 -11.54 -1.47 32.14
C SER A 29 -10.63 -1.65 30.94
N SER A 30 -10.70 -2.80 30.27
CA SER A 30 -10.52 -2.81 28.86
C SER A 30 -11.58 -1.84 28.35
N SER A 31 -11.20 -0.57 28.17
CA SER A 31 -11.97 0.31 27.34
C SER A 31 -11.99 -0.41 26.01
N GLU A 32 -13.14 -1.04 25.69
CA GLU A 32 -13.45 -1.37 24.30
C GLU A 32 -13.22 -0.05 23.56
N LYS A 33 -12.13 -0.01 22.80
CA LYS A 33 -11.91 1.05 21.84
C LYS A 33 -12.96 0.82 20.75
N ASN A 34 -14.19 1.30 20.99
CA ASN A 34 -15.27 1.36 20.00
C ASN A 34 -14.95 2.42 18.94
N GLY A 35 -13.72 2.49 18.49
CA GLY A 35 -13.27 3.39 17.46
C GLY A 35 -12.73 2.63 16.26
N THR A 36 -12.89 3.21 15.08
CA THR A 36 -12.24 2.72 13.86
C THR A 36 -10.72 2.83 13.99
N ILE A 37 -9.98 1.88 13.39
CA ILE A 37 -8.51 1.94 13.30
C ILE A 37 -8.15 3.05 12.33
N GLU A 38 -7.32 4.01 12.74
CA GLU A 38 -6.78 5.06 11.87
C GLU A 38 -5.63 4.48 11.02
N VAL A 39 -5.83 4.47 9.70
CA VAL A 39 -4.90 3.90 8.72
C VAL A 39 -4.46 4.98 7.76
N VAL A 40 -3.15 5.08 7.52
CA VAL A 40 -2.61 5.97 6.50
C VAL A 40 -1.80 5.17 5.50
N ALA A 41 -2.17 5.27 4.23
CA ALA A 41 -1.40 4.74 3.11
C ALA A 41 -0.67 5.88 2.39
N SER A 42 0.58 5.65 1.99
CA SER A 42 1.34 6.61 1.18
C SER A 42 0.66 6.86 -0.17
N VAL A 43 0.18 5.79 -0.81
CA VAL A 43 -0.45 5.81 -2.13
C VAL A 43 -1.81 5.12 -2.12
N ASN A 44 -2.69 5.52 -3.03
CA ASN A 44 -4.08 5.07 -3.10
C ASN A 44 -4.22 3.59 -3.50
N GLN A 45 -3.27 3.00 -4.21
CA GLN A 45 -3.25 1.58 -4.55
C GLN A 45 -3.37 0.74 -3.27
N TRP A 46 -2.48 0.97 -2.31
CA TRP A 46 -2.51 0.29 -1.02
C TRP A 46 -3.65 0.77 -0.12
N GLY A 47 -4.02 2.04 -0.21
CA GLY A 47 -5.18 2.56 0.52
C GLY A 47 -6.48 1.87 0.12
N THR A 48 -6.64 1.50 -1.14
CA THR A 48 -7.81 0.75 -1.63
C THR A 48 -7.83 -0.67 -1.07
N VAL A 49 -6.70 -1.38 -1.09
CA VAL A 49 -6.56 -2.71 -0.48
C VAL A 49 -6.87 -2.65 1.02
N ALA A 50 -6.27 -1.68 1.71
CA ALA A 50 -6.47 -1.44 3.14
C ALA A 50 -7.94 -1.23 3.49
N LYS A 51 -8.64 -0.40 2.72
CA LYS A 51 -10.07 -0.13 2.93
C LYS A 51 -10.93 -1.37 2.70
N THR A 52 -10.61 -2.17 1.69
CA THR A 52 -11.34 -3.42 1.39
C THR A 52 -11.17 -4.42 2.53
N LEU A 53 -9.96 -4.60 3.04
CA LEU A 53 -9.66 -5.53 4.13
C LEU A 53 -10.18 -5.07 5.50
N GLY A 54 -10.34 -3.77 5.72
CA GLY A 54 -10.81 -3.23 6.99
C GLY A 54 -12.32 -2.98 7.05
N GLY A 55 -12.96 -2.78 5.90
CA GLY A 55 -14.39 -2.47 5.80
C GLY A 55 -14.80 -1.26 6.63
N GLY A 56 -15.81 -1.42 7.47
CA GLY A 56 -16.30 -0.39 8.39
C GLY A 56 -15.49 -0.25 9.69
N ASN A 57 -14.50 -1.10 9.93
CA ASN A 57 -13.70 -1.10 11.16
C ASN A 57 -12.46 -0.19 11.06
N VAL A 58 -12.20 0.42 9.90
CA VAL A 58 -11.03 1.26 9.65
C VAL A 58 -11.42 2.60 9.03
N ASN A 59 -10.61 3.62 9.30
CA ASN A 59 -10.64 4.92 8.62
C ASN A 59 -9.34 5.07 7.84
N VAL A 60 -9.40 4.95 6.50
CA VAL A 60 -8.24 4.95 5.64
C VAL A 60 -8.05 6.31 4.96
N THR A 61 -6.87 6.88 5.10
CA THR A 61 -6.43 8.06 4.35
C THR A 61 -5.27 7.69 3.43
N SER A 62 -5.42 7.91 2.12
CA SER A 62 -4.30 7.86 1.17
C SER A 62 -3.73 9.26 1.02
N ILE A 63 -2.41 9.43 1.15
CA ILE A 63 -1.75 10.73 1.01
C ILE A 63 -1.73 11.11 -0.47
N ILE A 64 -1.15 10.27 -1.31
CA ILE A 64 -1.22 10.43 -2.76
C ILE A 64 -2.47 9.68 -3.24
N ASN A 65 -3.48 10.45 -3.68
CA ASN A 65 -4.79 9.91 -4.08
C ASN A 65 -5.24 10.42 -5.46
N SER A 66 -4.32 10.99 -6.22
CA SER A 66 -4.56 11.56 -7.55
C SER A 66 -3.60 10.96 -8.56
N THR A 67 -4.10 10.65 -9.75
CA THR A 67 -3.29 10.21 -10.90
C THR A 67 -2.44 11.32 -11.51
N ASN A 68 -2.63 12.56 -11.08
CA ASN A 68 -1.87 13.72 -11.56
C ASN A 68 -0.65 14.03 -10.68
N VAL A 69 -0.34 13.19 -9.71
CA VAL A 69 0.79 13.35 -8.78
C VAL A 69 1.73 12.18 -8.98
N ASP A 70 2.94 12.46 -9.38
CA ASP A 70 4.02 11.49 -9.40
C ASP A 70 4.50 11.24 -7.96
N ALA A 71 4.57 9.98 -7.59
CA ALA A 71 5.00 9.61 -6.25
C ALA A 71 6.52 9.69 -6.06
N HIS A 72 7.30 9.55 -7.14
CA HIS A 72 8.75 9.69 -7.11
C HIS A 72 9.18 11.11 -6.73
N ASP A 73 8.45 12.12 -7.24
CA ASP A 73 8.74 13.54 -7.01
C ASP A 73 7.90 14.17 -5.88
N TYR A 74 7.13 13.35 -5.14
CA TYR A 74 6.23 13.89 -4.13
C TYR A 74 6.96 14.44 -2.91
N GLU A 75 6.79 15.72 -2.64
CA GLU A 75 7.25 16.37 -1.41
C GLU A 75 6.11 16.42 -0.37
N PRO A 76 6.26 15.70 0.77
CA PRO A 76 5.20 15.65 1.77
C PRO A 76 5.02 16.99 2.49
N THR A 77 3.76 17.38 2.69
CA THR A 77 3.43 18.53 3.50
C THR A 77 3.56 18.21 4.99
N THR A 78 3.65 19.24 5.84
CA THR A 78 3.58 19.07 7.31
C THR A 78 2.29 18.35 7.73
N SER A 79 1.19 18.56 7.00
CA SER A 79 -0.09 17.88 7.24
C SER A 79 0.02 16.37 6.98
N ASP A 80 0.74 15.96 5.95
CA ASP A 80 0.91 14.55 5.61
C ASP A 80 1.74 13.83 6.67
N ILE A 81 2.82 14.45 7.11
CA ILE A 81 3.62 13.93 8.22
C ILE A 81 2.77 13.82 9.50
N ALA A 82 1.93 14.82 9.79
CA ALA A 82 1.05 14.77 10.96
C ALA A 82 -0.03 13.66 10.88
N LYS A 83 -0.51 13.31 9.68
CA LYS A 83 -1.40 12.16 9.47
C LYS A 83 -0.69 10.85 9.80
N LEU A 84 0.52 10.64 9.26
CA LEU A 84 1.35 9.46 9.55
C LEU A 84 1.60 9.30 11.06
N GLN A 85 1.92 10.40 11.76
CA GLN A 85 2.19 10.37 13.20
C GLN A 85 0.97 9.99 14.07
N LYS A 86 -0.24 10.15 13.55
CA LYS A 86 -1.50 9.82 14.25
C LYS A 86 -2.06 8.45 13.88
N ALA A 87 -1.53 7.81 12.84
CA ALA A 87 -1.98 6.52 12.37
C ALA A 87 -1.68 5.41 13.38
N GLN A 88 -2.53 4.40 13.43
CA GLN A 88 -2.29 3.13 14.14
C GLN A 88 -1.65 2.10 13.22
N VAL A 89 -1.99 2.15 11.92
CA VAL A 89 -1.39 1.35 10.87
C VAL A 89 -0.94 2.28 9.73
N ILE A 90 0.30 2.13 9.29
CA ILE A 90 0.86 2.85 8.15
C ILE A 90 1.21 1.84 7.06
N ILE A 91 0.81 2.14 5.84
CA ILE A 91 1.14 1.32 4.69
C ILE A 91 1.96 2.16 3.72
N VAL A 92 3.17 1.72 3.44
CA VAL A 92 4.09 2.35 2.48
C VAL A 92 4.38 1.38 1.33
N ASN A 93 4.71 1.93 0.17
CA ASN A 93 5.07 1.11 -0.98
C ASN A 93 6.46 0.48 -0.81
N GLY A 94 7.46 1.25 -0.45
CA GLY A 94 8.87 0.82 -0.40
C GLY A 94 9.54 0.80 -1.77
N ALA A 95 10.63 0.06 -1.90
CA ALA A 95 11.47 -0.02 -3.10
C ALA A 95 11.92 1.34 -3.66
N GLY A 96 12.06 2.37 -2.79
CA GLY A 96 12.43 3.72 -3.18
C GLY A 96 11.27 4.62 -3.60
N TYR A 97 10.08 4.07 -3.91
CA TYR A 97 8.95 4.80 -4.50
C TYR A 97 8.41 5.95 -3.62
N ASP A 98 8.35 5.73 -2.33
CA ASP A 98 7.82 6.66 -1.32
C ASP A 98 8.77 6.80 -0.12
N ALA A 99 10.06 6.98 -0.39
CA ALA A 99 11.12 7.03 0.61
C ALA A 99 10.83 8.06 1.74
N TRP A 100 10.14 9.15 1.43
CA TRP A 100 9.68 10.14 2.39
C TRP A 100 8.69 9.54 3.41
N ALA A 101 7.77 8.68 2.96
CA ALA A 101 6.78 8.02 3.81
C ALA A 101 7.44 6.95 4.68
N VAL A 102 8.34 6.15 4.12
CA VAL A 102 9.14 5.16 4.85
C VAL A 102 9.90 5.83 5.99
N LYS A 103 10.58 6.96 5.70
CA LYS A 103 11.32 7.73 6.71
C LYS A 103 10.41 8.30 7.79
N ALA A 104 9.26 8.87 7.41
CA ALA A 104 8.30 9.44 8.36
C ALA A 104 7.67 8.37 9.26
N ALA A 105 7.36 7.20 8.70
CA ALA A 105 6.77 6.07 9.41
C ALA A 105 7.68 5.56 10.54
N GLN A 106 9.01 5.57 10.37
CA GLN A 106 9.97 5.11 11.38
C GLN A 106 9.87 5.85 12.72
N SER A 107 9.37 7.08 12.71
CA SER A 107 9.20 7.89 13.92
C SER A 107 7.77 7.85 14.48
N ALA A 108 6.84 7.16 13.84
CA ALA A 108 5.47 7.00 14.29
C ALA A 108 5.34 5.82 15.27
N ASN A 109 4.35 5.90 16.16
CA ASN A 109 3.99 4.79 17.04
C ASN A 109 2.88 3.95 16.38
N ALA A 110 3.18 3.34 15.24
CA ALA A 110 2.25 2.61 14.39
C ALA A 110 2.81 1.26 13.97
N THR A 111 1.93 0.32 13.62
CA THR A 111 2.32 -0.88 12.88
C THR A 111 2.58 -0.49 11.42
N ILE A 112 3.77 -0.81 10.89
CA ILE A 112 4.16 -0.42 9.53
C ILE A 112 4.11 -1.64 8.62
N VAL A 113 3.37 -1.55 7.52
CA VAL A 113 3.39 -2.50 6.40
C VAL A 113 4.12 -1.85 5.24
N ASN A 114 5.32 -2.33 4.93
CA ASN A 114 6.06 -1.94 3.74
C ASN A 114 5.81 -2.98 2.64
N ALA A 115 5.09 -2.59 1.60
CA ALA A 115 4.60 -3.50 0.57
C ALA A 115 5.74 -4.22 -0.17
N ALA A 116 6.75 -3.51 -0.61
CA ALA A 116 7.92 -4.08 -1.27
C ALA A 116 8.65 -5.07 -0.35
N ALA A 117 8.90 -4.66 0.91
CA ALA A 117 9.62 -5.51 1.87
C ALA A 117 8.87 -6.81 2.19
N VAL A 118 7.55 -6.78 2.42
CA VAL A 118 6.77 -8.00 2.67
C VAL A 118 6.65 -8.87 1.42
N GLY A 119 6.72 -8.27 0.23
CA GLY A 119 6.75 -8.97 -1.05
C GLY A 119 8.14 -9.44 -1.49
N GLY A 120 9.20 -9.16 -0.70
CA GLY A 120 10.58 -9.58 -1.01
C GLY A 120 11.27 -8.76 -2.09
N VAL A 121 10.76 -7.55 -2.40
CA VAL A 121 11.34 -6.62 -3.38
C VAL A 121 12.24 -5.61 -2.67
N ASN A 122 13.46 -5.43 -3.16
CA ASN A 122 14.49 -4.61 -2.55
C ASN A 122 14.48 -3.18 -3.11
N ASP A 123 15.14 -2.26 -2.39
CA ASP A 123 15.38 -0.92 -2.91
C ASP A 123 16.22 -0.97 -4.21
N GLY A 124 15.80 -0.19 -5.21
CA GLY A 124 16.41 -0.15 -6.54
C GLY A 124 15.86 -1.19 -7.53
N GLU A 125 14.97 -2.10 -7.10
CA GLU A 125 14.15 -2.92 -8.00
C GLU A 125 12.91 -2.14 -8.45
N ASN A 126 12.14 -2.69 -9.42
CA ASN A 126 10.94 -2.00 -9.91
C ASN A 126 9.91 -1.74 -8.79
N PRO A 127 9.60 -0.48 -8.49
CA PRO A 127 8.76 -0.14 -7.35
C PRO A 127 7.25 -0.32 -7.60
N HIS A 128 6.81 -0.64 -8.80
CA HIS A 128 5.39 -0.77 -9.16
C HIS A 128 4.79 -2.11 -8.71
N VAL A 129 5.07 -2.46 -7.45
CA VAL A 129 4.83 -3.78 -6.86
C VAL A 129 3.35 -4.13 -6.70
N TRP A 130 2.44 -3.17 -6.76
CA TRP A 130 0.99 -3.44 -6.74
C TRP A 130 0.48 -4.19 -7.98
N PHE A 131 1.29 -4.29 -9.04
CA PHE A 131 1.00 -5.13 -10.19
C PHE A 131 1.43 -6.59 -10.01
N SER A 132 2.26 -6.91 -9.02
CA SER A 132 2.65 -8.28 -8.68
C SER A 132 1.57 -8.98 -7.85
N ALA A 133 1.07 -10.13 -8.32
CA ALA A 133 0.08 -10.93 -7.59
C ALA A 133 0.62 -11.42 -6.25
N ASP A 134 1.87 -11.85 -6.20
CA ASP A 134 2.49 -12.35 -4.98
C ASP A 134 2.67 -11.25 -3.93
N VAL A 135 3.08 -10.05 -4.37
CA VAL A 135 3.19 -8.89 -3.46
C VAL A 135 1.82 -8.48 -2.95
N ARG A 136 0.79 -8.40 -3.81
CA ARG A 136 -0.57 -8.07 -3.36
C ARG A 136 -1.09 -9.02 -2.29
N LYS A 137 -0.86 -10.33 -2.44
CA LYS A 137 -1.22 -11.34 -1.44
C LYS A 137 -0.47 -11.16 -0.12
N ALA A 138 0.84 -10.97 -0.20
CA ALA A 138 1.68 -10.76 0.98
C ALA A 138 1.26 -9.49 1.75
N VAL A 139 0.97 -8.41 1.03
CA VAL A 139 0.52 -7.14 1.62
C VAL A 139 -0.87 -7.29 2.24
N ALA A 140 -1.81 -7.96 1.56
CA ALA A 140 -3.15 -8.19 2.10
C ALA A 140 -3.09 -8.99 3.41
N GLN A 141 -2.24 -10.01 3.48
CA GLN A 141 -2.01 -10.78 4.72
C GLN A 141 -1.43 -9.87 5.82
N ALA A 142 -0.38 -9.11 5.52
CA ALA A 142 0.28 -8.23 6.49
C ALA A 142 -0.65 -7.12 7.02
N ILE A 143 -1.50 -6.54 6.16
CA ILE A 143 -2.52 -5.56 6.56
C ILE A 143 -3.56 -6.20 7.48
N THR A 144 -4.04 -7.40 7.16
CA THR A 144 -5.01 -8.11 7.98
C THR A 144 -4.45 -8.39 9.37
N GLU A 145 -3.22 -8.89 9.45
CA GLU A 145 -2.52 -9.12 10.72
C GLU A 145 -2.31 -7.83 11.53
N ALA A 146 -1.99 -6.71 10.87
CA ALA A 146 -1.87 -5.41 11.51
C ALA A 146 -3.21 -4.93 12.11
N TYR A 147 -4.34 -5.18 11.44
CA TYR A 147 -5.66 -4.86 11.95
C TYR A 147 -6.05 -5.75 13.14
N GLU A 148 -5.77 -7.05 13.08
CA GLU A 148 -6.00 -7.97 14.19
C GLU A 148 -5.20 -7.61 15.43
N GLN A 149 -3.96 -7.13 15.25
CA GLN A 149 -3.14 -6.61 16.36
C GLN A 149 -3.70 -5.31 16.94
N ALA A 150 -4.24 -4.43 16.11
CA ALA A 150 -4.81 -3.15 16.53
C ALA A 150 -6.16 -3.33 17.26
N ASP A 151 -6.99 -4.28 16.81
CA ASP A 151 -8.29 -4.63 17.42
C ASP A 151 -8.58 -6.14 17.32
N ALA A 152 -8.08 -6.89 18.30
CA ALA A 152 -8.26 -8.33 18.37
C ALA A 152 -9.74 -8.76 18.53
N ALA A 153 -10.61 -7.88 19.01
CA ALA A 153 -12.05 -8.18 19.14
C ALA A 153 -12.74 -8.28 17.76
N LYS A 154 -12.15 -7.68 16.73
CA LYS A 154 -12.64 -7.69 15.35
C LYS A 154 -11.95 -8.69 14.44
N LYS A 155 -11.10 -9.56 14.99
CA LYS A 155 -10.36 -10.56 14.20
C LYS A 155 -11.24 -11.31 13.19
N SER A 156 -12.38 -11.83 13.62
CA SER A 156 -13.30 -12.59 12.75
C SER A 156 -13.87 -11.76 11.59
N ASP A 157 -14.04 -10.44 11.79
CA ASP A 157 -14.50 -9.54 10.72
C ASP A 157 -13.39 -9.35 9.69
N PHE A 158 -12.14 -9.17 10.16
CA PHE A 158 -10.97 -9.02 9.27
C PHE A 158 -10.66 -10.31 8.51
N ASP A 159 -10.68 -11.47 9.17
CA ASP A 159 -10.53 -12.78 8.51
C ASP A 159 -11.54 -12.94 7.37
N LYS A 160 -12.82 -12.63 7.63
CA LYS A 160 -13.87 -12.72 6.61
C LYS A 160 -13.64 -11.78 5.42
N LEU A 161 -13.23 -10.54 5.68
CA LEU A 161 -12.95 -9.57 4.63
C LEU A 161 -11.72 -9.97 3.81
N HIS A 162 -10.70 -10.54 4.46
CA HIS A 162 -9.54 -11.10 3.79
C HIS A 162 -9.91 -12.27 2.88
N ASP A 163 -10.75 -13.20 3.34
CA ASP A 163 -11.21 -14.33 2.52
C ASP A 163 -12.00 -13.85 1.28
N GLN A 164 -12.82 -12.81 1.44
CA GLN A 164 -13.55 -12.19 0.32
C GLN A 164 -12.57 -11.55 -0.67
N TRP A 165 -11.62 -10.75 -0.19
CA TRP A 165 -10.57 -10.14 -1.03
C TRP A 165 -9.77 -11.22 -1.78
N LYS A 166 -9.36 -12.29 -1.10
CA LYS A 166 -8.63 -13.41 -1.70
C LYS A 166 -9.43 -14.11 -2.80
N SER A 167 -10.73 -14.23 -2.64
CA SER A 167 -11.60 -14.80 -3.70
C SER A 167 -11.63 -13.90 -4.94
N GLU A 168 -11.67 -12.58 -4.77
CA GLU A 168 -11.62 -11.64 -5.89
C GLU A 168 -10.24 -11.64 -6.57
N GLU A 169 -9.15 -11.70 -5.80
CA GLU A 169 -7.79 -11.81 -6.34
C GLU A 169 -7.61 -13.09 -7.16
N ASN A 170 -8.11 -14.24 -6.69
CA ASN A 170 -8.08 -15.49 -7.43
C ASN A 170 -8.83 -15.40 -8.77
N ASN A 171 -9.92 -14.62 -8.84
CA ASN A 171 -10.63 -14.37 -10.10
C ASN A 171 -9.77 -13.52 -11.07
N VAL A 172 -9.03 -12.53 -10.55
CA VAL A 172 -8.10 -11.73 -11.37
C VAL A 172 -6.98 -12.63 -11.91
N GLU A 173 -6.35 -13.44 -11.05
CA GLU A 173 -5.29 -14.38 -11.47
C GLU A 173 -5.77 -15.40 -12.51
N SER A 174 -7.01 -15.89 -12.36
CA SER A 174 -7.58 -16.79 -13.36
C SER A 174 -7.70 -16.12 -14.73
N LYS A 175 -8.09 -14.86 -14.78
CA LYS A 175 -8.15 -14.08 -16.04
C LYS A 175 -6.75 -13.83 -16.61
N ILE A 176 -5.77 -13.52 -15.77
CA ILE A 176 -4.37 -13.37 -16.19
C ILE A 176 -3.86 -14.67 -16.82
N ALA A 177 -4.14 -15.82 -16.18
CA ALA A 177 -3.77 -17.13 -16.71
C ALA A 177 -4.45 -17.44 -18.07
N GLU A 178 -5.72 -17.06 -18.27
CA GLU A 178 -6.40 -17.17 -19.55
C GLU A 178 -5.75 -16.30 -20.64
N VAL A 179 -5.33 -15.08 -20.28
CA VAL A 179 -4.60 -14.18 -21.20
C VAL A 179 -3.26 -14.80 -21.54
N LYS A 180 -2.51 -15.29 -20.55
CA LYS A 180 -1.20 -15.93 -20.73
C LYS A 180 -1.23 -17.01 -21.79
N GLN A 181 -2.26 -17.86 -21.81
CA GLN A 181 -2.41 -18.93 -22.82
C GLN A 181 -2.43 -18.41 -24.28
N LYS A 182 -2.75 -17.12 -24.48
CA LYS A 182 -2.87 -16.49 -25.80
C LYS A 182 -1.72 -15.54 -26.12
N SER A 183 -1.06 -15.02 -25.10
CA SER A 183 -0.04 -13.96 -25.18
C SER A 183 1.38 -14.46 -24.86
N ASP A 184 1.55 -15.72 -24.47
CA ASP A 184 2.83 -16.28 -24.06
C ASP A 184 3.91 -16.07 -25.14
N GLY A 185 5.01 -15.43 -24.75
CA GLY A 185 6.11 -15.07 -25.65
C GLY A 185 5.86 -13.89 -26.58
N LEU A 186 4.69 -13.22 -26.56
CA LEU A 186 4.50 -12.01 -27.34
C LEU A 186 5.37 -10.87 -26.80
N ALA A 187 6.11 -10.23 -27.69
CA ALA A 187 6.96 -9.11 -27.32
C ALA A 187 6.14 -7.82 -27.10
N TYR A 188 6.34 -7.19 -25.97
CA TYR A 188 5.83 -5.83 -25.67
C TYR A 188 6.99 -4.86 -25.46
N ALA A 189 6.70 -3.58 -25.53
CA ALA A 189 7.57 -2.54 -25.01
C ALA A 189 6.76 -1.57 -24.17
N ALA A 190 7.42 -0.82 -23.32
CA ALA A 190 6.77 0.14 -22.43
C ALA A 190 7.48 1.50 -22.40
N THR A 191 6.72 2.58 -22.24
CA THR A 191 7.31 3.91 -22.02
C THR A 191 7.86 4.05 -20.61
N GLU A 192 7.37 3.21 -19.68
CA GLU A 192 7.87 3.04 -18.33
C GLU A 192 7.52 1.65 -17.81
N SER A 193 8.31 1.13 -16.87
CA SER A 193 8.17 -0.24 -16.33
C SER A 193 6.99 -0.46 -15.39
N VAL A 194 5.98 0.41 -15.40
CA VAL A 194 4.84 0.40 -14.45
C VAL A 194 4.15 -0.95 -14.38
N ALA A 195 3.80 -1.55 -15.52
CA ALA A 195 3.04 -2.78 -15.59
C ALA A 195 3.89 -4.04 -15.82
N SER A 196 5.22 -3.97 -15.59
CA SER A 196 6.14 -5.09 -15.91
C SER A 196 5.78 -6.39 -15.20
N TYR A 197 5.44 -6.34 -13.89
CA TYR A 197 5.02 -7.54 -13.14
C TYR A 197 3.77 -8.18 -13.73
N LEU A 198 2.77 -7.36 -14.11
CA LEU A 198 1.56 -7.87 -14.75
C LEU A 198 1.85 -8.45 -16.14
N ALA A 199 2.71 -7.79 -16.91
CA ALA A 199 3.12 -8.27 -18.23
C ALA A 199 3.85 -9.63 -18.14
N GLU A 200 4.71 -9.80 -17.13
CA GLU A 200 5.38 -11.08 -16.85
C GLU A 200 4.36 -12.17 -16.47
N ASP A 201 3.41 -11.86 -15.57
CA ASP A 201 2.33 -12.78 -15.20
C ASP A 201 1.50 -13.21 -16.42
N MET A 202 1.31 -12.32 -17.40
CA MET A 202 0.64 -12.59 -18.67
C MET A 202 1.52 -13.32 -19.70
N GLY A 203 2.77 -13.66 -19.37
CA GLY A 203 3.71 -14.34 -20.26
C GLY A 203 4.26 -13.47 -21.37
N LEU A 204 4.15 -12.16 -21.29
CA LEU A 204 4.73 -11.25 -22.27
C LEU A 204 6.25 -11.16 -22.10
N THR A 205 6.96 -10.91 -23.19
CA THR A 205 8.41 -10.69 -23.19
C THR A 205 8.71 -9.22 -23.39
N ASP A 206 9.46 -8.61 -22.46
CA ASP A 206 9.88 -7.22 -22.60
C ASP A 206 10.93 -7.08 -23.70
N ALA A 207 10.60 -6.30 -24.73
CA ALA A 207 11.45 -5.90 -25.85
C ALA A 207 11.74 -4.40 -25.86
N THR A 208 11.53 -3.71 -24.74
CA THR A 208 11.90 -2.30 -24.60
C THR A 208 13.40 -2.14 -24.81
N PRO A 209 13.88 -1.27 -25.73
CA PRO A 209 15.29 -1.09 -25.94
C PRO A 209 16.05 -0.74 -24.67
N SER A 210 17.12 -1.47 -24.39
CA SER A 210 17.82 -1.45 -23.11
C SER A 210 18.39 -0.08 -22.70
N GLY A 211 18.76 0.78 -23.67
CA GLY A 211 19.20 2.13 -23.41
C GLY A 211 18.05 2.98 -22.85
N TYR A 212 16.88 2.87 -23.49
CA TYR A 212 15.66 3.57 -23.06
C TYR A 212 15.18 3.06 -21.69
N ALA A 213 15.02 1.73 -21.54
CA ALA A 213 14.59 1.13 -20.28
C ALA A 213 15.49 1.49 -19.08
N ARG A 214 16.80 1.57 -19.30
CA ARG A 214 17.77 1.97 -18.26
C ARG A 214 17.65 3.45 -17.91
N ALA A 215 17.42 4.32 -18.90
CA ALA A 215 17.25 5.75 -18.64
C ALA A 215 16.00 5.99 -17.80
N THR A 216 14.85 5.42 -18.18
CA THR A 216 13.60 5.59 -17.43
C THR A 216 13.67 4.94 -16.03
N ALA A 217 14.27 3.76 -15.88
CA ALA A 217 14.47 3.14 -14.57
C ALA A 217 15.36 3.94 -13.60
N ASN A 218 16.21 4.82 -14.13
CA ASN A 218 17.04 5.74 -13.34
C ASN A 218 16.46 7.18 -13.28
N GLU A 219 15.18 7.35 -13.61
CA GLU A 219 14.51 8.67 -13.62
C GLU A 219 15.30 9.71 -14.44
N SER A 220 15.97 9.26 -15.53
CA SER A 220 16.78 10.10 -16.39
C SER A 220 16.22 10.17 -17.81
N GLU A 221 16.46 11.28 -18.48
CA GLU A 221 15.96 11.51 -19.84
C GLU A 221 16.68 10.58 -20.85
N PRO A 222 15.95 9.75 -21.64
CA PRO A 222 16.52 8.93 -22.69
C PRO A 222 17.22 9.77 -23.76
N THR A 223 18.36 9.29 -24.27
CA THR A 223 19.09 9.99 -25.32
C THR A 223 18.35 9.98 -26.66
N PRO A 224 18.64 10.91 -27.58
CA PRO A 224 18.08 10.86 -28.94
C PRO A 224 18.37 9.55 -29.68
N THR A 225 19.43 8.84 -29.32
CA THR A 225 19.76 7.52 -29.88
C THR A 225 18.83 6.46 -29.35
N ASP A 226 18.52 6.48 -28.04
CA ASP A 226 17.57 5.54 -27.42
C ASP A 226 16.16 5.70 -28.02
N ILE A 227 15.72 6.94 -28.22
CA ILE A 227 14.43 7.23 -28.88
C ILE A 227 14.39 6.68 -30.32
N ARG A 228 15.48 6.86 -31.10
CA ARG A 228 15.54 6.30 -32.45
C ARG A 228 15.51 4.79 -32.43
N GLN A 229 16.29 4.14 -31.56
CA GLN A 229 16.30 2.68 -31.43
C GLN A 229 14.92 2.16 -31.07
N PHE A 230 14.18 2.84 -30.18
CA PHE A 230 12.82 2.46 -29.82
C PHE A 230 11.88 2.59 -31.03
N ALA A 231 11.90 3.71 -31.73
CA ALA A 231 11.09 3.92 -32.93
C ALA A 231 11.39 2.88 -34.03
N ASP A 232 12.65 2.47 -34.21
CA ASP A 232 13.06 1.47 -35.19
C ASP A 232 12.62 0.07 -34.75
N ALA A 233 12.68 -0.28 -33.47
CA ALA A 233 12.15 -1.54 -32.91
C ALA A 233 10.62 -1.65 -33.10
N LEU A 234 9.87 -0.57 -32.93
CA LEU A 234 8.43 -0.55 -33.23
C LEU A 234 8.16 -0.80 -34.71
N LYS A 235 8.96 -0.19 -35.62
CA LYS A 235 8.81 -0.34 -37.08
C LYS A 235 9.24 -1.71 -37.58
N SER A 236 10.14 -2.41 -36.90
CA SER A 236 10.58 -3.75 -37.30
C SER A 236 9.46 -4.80 -37.26
N GLY A 237 8.38 -4.51 -36.52
CA GLY A 237 7.28 -5.43 -36.28
C GLY A 237 7.58 -6.50 -35.25
N GLU A 238 8.70 -6.40 -34.53
CA GLU A 238 9.05 -7.27 -33.40
C GLU A 238 8.10 -7.03 -32.21
N ILE A 239 7.89 -5.76 -31.84
CA ILE A 239 7.01 -5.36 -30.76
C ILE A 239 5.55 -5.45 -31.20
N LYS A 240 4.75 -6.20 -30.43
CA LYS A 240 3.33 -6.46 -30.72
C LYS A 240 2.36 -5.61 -29.90
N LEU A 241 2.85 -4.98 -28.83
CA LEU A 241 2.07 -4.15 -27.92
C LEU A 241 2.98 -3.05 -27.34
N LEU A 242 2.50 -1.83 -27.28
CA LEU A 242 3.13 -0.76 -26.51
C LEU A 242 2.28 -0.43 -25.28
N ILE A 243 2.86 -0.55 -24.09
CA ILE A 243 2.26 -0.08 -22.83
C ILE A 243 2.74 1.36 -22.61
N VAL A 244 1.80 2.28 -22.40
CA VAL A 244 2.07 3.70 -22.27
C VAL A 244 1.70 4.17 -20.87
N ASN A 245 2.65 4.74 -20.12
CA ASN A 245 2.30 5.50 -18.92
C ASN A 245 1.81 6.90 -19.32
N THR A 246 0.51 7.16 -19.09
CA THR A 246 -0.12 8.47 -19.38
C THR A 246 0.04 9.47 -18.25
N GLN A 247 0.64 9.10 -17.12
CA GLN A 247 0.99 10.03 -16.04
C GLN A 247 2.25 10.83 -16.37
N GLU A 248 3.12 10.28 -17.24
CA GLU A 248 4.38 10.89 -17.66
C GLU A 248 4.39 11.19 -19.17
N GLU A 249 3.45 12.00 -19.62
CA GLU A 249 3.45 12.46 -21.01
C GLU A 249 4.53 13.54 -21.22
N SER A 250 5.43 13.30 -22.19
CA SER A 250 6.49 14.20 -22.60
C SER A 250 6.58 14.27 -24.13
N GLU A 251 7.39 15.22 -24.65
CA GLU A 251 7.69 15.26 -26.08
C GLU A 251 8.34 13.94 -26.55
N LEU A 252 9.14 13.30 -25.69
CA LEU A 252 9.82 12.05 -26.01
C LEU A 252 8.88 10.87 -26.06
N THR A 253 8.01 10.70 -25.06
CA THR A 253 6.95 9.66 -25.08
C THR A 253 6.01 9.89 -26.26
N GLY A 254 5.75 11.14 -26.64
CA GLY A 254 5.00 11.50 -27.84
C GLY A 254 5.65 11.00 -29.15
N LYS A 255 6.96 11.03 -29.27
CA LYS A 255 7.70 10.48 -30.44
C LYS A 255 7.52 8.96 -30.52
N ILE A 256 7.59 8.24 -29.38
CA ILE A 256 7.42 6.79 -29.33
C ILE A 256 6.00 6.39 -29.68
N THR A 257 4.98 7.03 -29.07
CA THR A 257 3.56 6.75 -29.37
C THR A 257 3.20 7.05 -30.83
N ASN A 258 3.77 8.10 -31.42
CA ASN A 258 3.62 8.39 -32.88
C ASN A 258 4.30 7.33 -33.74
N ALA A 259 5.46 6.81 -33.35
CA ALA A 259 6.12 5.71 -34.06
C ALA A 259 5.28 4.43 -33.99
N ALA A 260 4.72 4.10 -32.82
CA ALA A 260 3.80 2.96 -32.65
C ALA A 260 2.55 3.10 -33.52
N LYS A 261 1.90 4.25 -33.55
CA LYS A 261 0.77 4.55 -34.44
C LYS A 261 1.14 4.34 -35.92
N SER A 262 2.30 4.85 -36.35
CA SER A 262 2.79 4.74 -37.73
C SER A 262 3.11 3.30 -38.11
N ALA A 263 3.53 2.47 -37.17
CA ALA A 263 3.83 1.06 -37.33
C ALA A 263 2.59 0.15 -37.13
N ASN A 264 1.42 0.70 -36.82
CA ASN A 264 0.19 -0.01 -36.43
C ASN A 264 0.38 -0.95 -35.23
N VAL A 265 1.27 -0.60 -34.27
CA VAL A 265 1.43 -1.34 -33.02
C VAL A 265 0.30 -0.92 -32.08
N PRO A 266 -0.52 -1.87 -31.56
CA PRO A 266 -1.54 -1.59 -30.57
C PRO A 266 -0.94 -0.93 -29.34
N MET A 267 -1.68 -0.03 -28.70
CA MET A 267 -1.29 0.64 -27.48
C MET A 267 -2.32 0.42 -26.37
N VAL A 268 -1.84 0.26 -25.13
CA VAL A 268 -2.60 0.21 -23.90
C VAL A 268 -2.07 1.29 -22.96
N ASN A 269 -3.01 2.01 -22.32
CA ASN A 269 -2.72 3.07 -21.36
C ASN A 269 -3.03 2.59 -19.94
#